data_fac5867ca877611204d5d10488589dfb
#
_entry.id   fac5867ca877611204d5d10488589dfb
#
_cell.length_a   1.000
_cell.length_b   1.000
_cell.length_c   1.000
_cell.angle_alpha   90.00
_cell.angle_beta   90.00
_cell.angle_gamma   90.00
#
_symmetry.space_group_name_H-M   'P 1'
#
loop_
_entity.id
_entity.type
_entity.pdbx_description
1 polymer ?
#
loop_
_entity_poly.entity_id
_entity_poly.type
_entity_poly.pdbx_seq_one_letter_code
_entity_poly.pdbx_strand_id
1 'polypeptide(L)'
;MKHINFMTKIFGIYPTDRQESITFLNRINTYLCRKLDKQWHCYKIKYSDADHESCIKKAMDSNAKFILFMGHGRSDCLFGSCNKKSQDFIAEEAVIENPEFYRNEHFIHSDNISKFKGKIFFSLSCLSNRNDTKSLARSAINNGVISFVGFGDIPTDYIVGKNIPLKAIAIYKGIISKVIKISISISIQNNYTVEEMVSLIK
;
A
#
# COMPACT_ATOMS: atom_id res chain seq x y z
N MET A 1 -2.08 23.01 5.36
CA MET A 1 -1.86 21.71 6.03
C MET A 1 -3.20 21.05 6.31
N LYS A 2 -3.38 19.78 5.96
CA LYS A 2 -4.63 19.05 6.24
C LYS A 2 -4.38 18.07 7.37
N HIS A 3 -5.07 18.28 8.50
CA HIS A 3 -5.00 17.40 9.66
C HIS A 3 -5.72 16.08 9.40
N ILE A 4 -5.15 15.00 9.93
CA ILE A 4 -5.82 13.70 10.03
C ILE A 4 -6.69 13.79 11.29
N ASN A 5 -7.97 14.12 11.15
CA ASN A 5 -8.86 14.32 12.28
C ASN A 5 -9.03 13.03 13.10
N PHE A 6 -9.16 13.12 14.42
CA PHE A 6 -9.46 12.01 15.33
C PHE A 6 -10.68 11.17 14.90
N MET A 7 -11.64 11.77 14.19
CA MET A 7 -12.80 11.08 13.60
C MET A 7 -12.50 10.45 12.24
N THR A 8 -11.25 10.52 11.75
CA THR A 8 -10.89 9.99 10.45
C THR A 8 -10.97 8.47 10.46
N LYS A 9 -11.87 7.95 9.65
CA LYS A 9 -11.90 6.52 9.35
C LYS A 9 -10.83 6.20 8.33
N ILE A 10 -10.19 5.05 8.52
CA ILE A 10 -9.20 4.49 7.60
C ILE A 10 -9.81 3.31 6.87
N PHE A 11 -9.65 3.29 5.57
CA PHE A 11 -9.96 2.13 4.75
C PHE A 11 -8.65 1.45 4.32
N GLY A 12 -8.35 0.32 4.96
CA GLY A 12 -7.19 -0.50 4.64
C GLY A 12 -7.50 -1.43 3.46
N ILE A 13 -6.59 -1.47 2.50
CA ILE A 13 -6.66 -2.35 1.33
C ILE A 13 -5.47 -3.30 1.41
N TYR A 14 -5.76 -4.60 1.44
CA TYR A 14 -4.75 -5.62 1.64
C TYR A 14 -5.00 -6.82 0.73
N PRO A 15 -4.14 -7.09 -0.27
CA PRO A 15 -4.20 -8.30 -1.07
C PRO A 15 -4.02 -9.56 -0.22
N THR A 16 -4.75 -10.62 -0.55
CA THR A 16 -4.68 -11.90 0.18
C THR A 16 -3.68 -12.88 -0.41
N ASP A 17 -2.67 -12.38 -1.07
CA ASP A 17 -1.62 -13.20 -1.66
C ASP A 17 -0.88 -14.01 -0.59
N ARG A 18 -0.51 -15.23 -0.95
CA ARG A 18 0.28 -16.12 -0.09
C ARG A 18 1.79 -15.86 -0.20
N GLN A 19 2.19 -14.72 -0.74
CA GLN A 19 3.59 -14.38 -0.91
C GLN A 19 4.22 -14.05 0.44
N GLU A 20 5.37 -14.64 0.70
CA GLU A 20 6.13 -14.37 1.92
C GLU A 20 6.60 -12.92 2.01
N SER A 21 6.85 -12.29 0.85
CA SER A 21 7.26 -10.90 0.72
C SER A 21 6.33 -9.94 1.43
N ILE A 22 5.01 -10.16 1.36
CA ILE A 22 3.99 -9.27 1.91
C ILE A 22 3.32 -9.80 3.18
N THR A 23 3.61 -11.03 3.63
CA THR A 23 2.97 -11.59 4.84
C THR A 23 3.22 -10.77 6.10
N PHE A 24 4.35 -10.04 6.19
CA PHE A 24 4.64 -9.16 7.31
C PHE A 24 3.63 -8.00 7.44
N LEU A 25 2.97 -7.60 6.35
CA LEU A 25 1.95 -6.55 6.31
C LEU A 25 0.72 -6.92 7.15
N ASN A 26 0.43 -8.22 7.29
CA ASN A 26 -0.65 -8.68 8.16
C ASN A 26 -0.46 -8.26 9.62
N ARG A 27 0.78 -8.12 10.09
CA ARG A 27 1.09 -7.61 11.44
C ARG A 27 0.65 -6.15 11.61
N ILE A 28 0.77 -5.35 10.53
CA ILE A 28 0.30 -3.96 10.53
C ILE A 28 -1.22 -3.94 10.61
N ASN A 29 -1.89 -4.70 9.73
CA ASN A 29 -3.35 -4.81 9.72
C ASN A 29 -3.91 -5.25 11.07
N THR A 30 -3.36 -6.32 11.66
CA THR A 30 -3.82 -6.84 12.96
C THR A 30 -3.63 -5.82 14.08
N TYR A 31 -2.52 -5.10 14.10
CA TYR A 31 -2.26 -4.06 15.08
C TYR A 31 -3.24 -2.89 14.94
N LEU A 32 -3.41 -2.36 13.72
CA LEU A 32 -4.30 -1.22 13.47
C LEU A 32 -5.76 -1.57 13.76
N CYS A 33 -6.20 -2.78 13.43
CA CYS A 33 -7.52 -3.29 13.78
C CYS A 33 -7.78 -3.23 15.31
N ARG A 34 -6.82 -3.69 16.11
CA ARG A 34 -6.94 -3.67 17.57
C ARG A 34 -6.84 -2.26 18.17
N LYS A 35 -5.99 -1.40 17.58
CA LYS A 35 -5.64 -0.10 18.15
C LYS A 35 -6.63 0.99 17.76
N LEU A 36 -7.21 0.92 16.57
CA LEU A 36 -8.11 1.93 16.01
C LEU A 36 -9.58 1.51 16.01
N ASP A 37 -9.85 0.24 16.27
CA ASP A 37 -11.20 -0.33 16.42
C ASP A 37 -12.17 0.18 15.32
N LYS A 38 -13.20 0.90 15.68
CA LYS A 38 -14.25 1.41 14.78
C LYS A 38 -13.73 2.39 13.70
N GLN A 39 -12.54 2.93 13.86
CA GLN A 39 -11.91 3.80 12.87
C GLN A 39 -11.20 3.01 11.76
N TRP A 40 -10.93 1.71 11.99
CA TRP A 40 -10.23 0.84 11.06
C TRP A 40 -11.21 -0.08 10.34
N HIS A 41 -11.25 0.03 9.02
CA HIS A 41 -11.96 -0.90 8.16
C HIS A 41 -10.98 -1.47 7.14
N CYS A 42 -10.86 -2.79 7.06
CA CYS A 42 -9.93 -3.45 6.15
C CYS A 42 -10.67 -4.33 5.14
N TYR A 43 -10.34 -4.14 3.88
CA TYR A 43 -10.79 -4.99 2.79
C TYR A 43 -9.64 -5.90 2.34
N LYS A 44 -9.83 -7.19 2.49
CA LYS A 44 -8.91 -8.21 1.97
C LYS A 44 -9.33 -8.56 0.55
N ILE A 45 -8.52 -8.12 -0.42
CA ILE A 45 -8.80 -8.35 -1.83
C ILE A 45 -8.56 -9.82 -2.16
N LYS A 46 -9.53 -10.44 -2.85
CA LYS A 46 -9.40 -11.76 -3.46
C LYS A 46 -8.98 -11.62 -4.91
N TYR A 47 -8.47 -12.70 -5.48
CA TYR A 47 -8.14 -12.77 -6.89
C TYR A 47 -9.39 -12.87 -7.75
N SER A 48 -9.92 -11.75 -8.19
CA SER A 48 -10.88 -11.62 -9.29
C SER A 48 -11.11 -10.15 -9.61
N ASP A 49 -11.39 -9.83 -10.85
CA ASP A 49 -11.72 -8.46 -11.28
C ASP A 49 -12.95 -7.93 -10.54
N ALA A 50 -13.96 -8.76 -10.36
CA ALA A 50 -15.17 -8.39 -9.63
C ALA A 50 -14.89 -8.01 -8.17
N ASP A 51 -13.94 -8.69 -7.51
CA ASP A 51 -13.56 -8.34 -6.13
C ASP A 51 -12.71 -7.09 -6.08
N HIS A 52 -11.83 -6.87 -7.07
CA HIS A 52 -11.07 -5.62 -7.24
C HIS A 52 -12.02 -4.42 -7.41
N GLU A 53 -13.01 -4.51 -8.29
CA GLU A 53 -14.02 -3.48 -8.49
C GLU A 53 -14.85 -3.23 -7.22
N SER A 54 -15.28 -4.31 -6.55
CA SER A 54 -16.01 -4.25 -5.29
C SER A 54 -15.19 -3.55 -4.21
N CYS A 55 -13.89 -3.80 -4.12
CA CYS A 55 -12.99 -3.13 -3.18
C CYS A 55 -12.95 -1.61 -3.44
N ILE A 56 -12.72 -1.21 -4.69
CA ILE A 56 -12.69 0.21 -5.07
C ILE A 56 -14.02 0.88 -4.73
N LYS A 57 -15.14 0.26 -5.11
CA LYS A 57 -16.48 0.77 -4.81
C LYS A 57 -16.68 0.97 -3.31
N LYS A 58 -16.36 -0.03 -2.49
CA LYS A 58 -16.47 0.08 -1.02
C LYS A 58 -15.56 1.15 -0.44
N ALA A 59 -14.36 1.33 -0.99
CA ALA A 59 -13.46 2.41 -0.57
C ALA A 59 -14.02 3.79 -0.92
N MET A 60 -14.68 3.93 -2.07
CA MET A 60 -15.36 5.17 -2.47
C MET A 60 -16.57 5.47 -1.59
N ASP A 61 -17.44 4.47 -1.40
CA ASP A 61 -18.70 4.61 -0.64
C ASP A 61 -18.43 4.77 0.88
N SER A 62 -17.24 4.39 1.33
CA SER A 62 -16.84 4.57 2.72
C SER A 62 -16.64 6.05 3.05
N ASN A 63 -17.02 6.45 4.28
CA ASN A 63 -16.70 7.77 4.82
C ASN A 63 -15.21 7.92 5.19
N ALA A 64 -14.37 6.98 4.81
CA ALA A 64 -12.93 7.03 5.09
C ALA A 64 -12.26 8.16 4.30
N LYS A 65 -11.55 9.02 5.01
CA LYS A 65 -10.70 10.07 4.42
C LYS A 65 -9.29 9.59 4.13
N PHE A 66 -8.86 8.52 4.79
CA PHE A 66 -7.54 7.95 4.68
C PHE A 66 -7.62 6.53 4.09
N ILE A 67 -6.96 6.34 2.97
CA ILE A 67 -6.82 5.03 2.32
C ILE A 67 -5.42 4.53 2.59
N LEU A 68 -5.31 3.33 3.15
CA LEU A 68 -4.04 2.64 3.35
C LEU A 68 -3.99 1.41 2.45
N PHE A 69 -3.21 1.47 1.39
CA PHE A 69 -2.87 0.30 0.58
C PHE A 69 -1.61 -0.37 1.13
N MET A 70 -1.64 -1.70 1.23
CA MET A 70 -0.52 -2.52 1.72
C MET A 70 -0.34 -3.70 0.77
N GLY A 71 0.64 -3.66 -0.11
CA GLY A 71 0.86 -4.72 -1.10
C GLY A 71 2.02 -4.44 -2.04
N HIS A 72 2.02 -5.10 -3.17
CA HIS A 72 3.00 -4.84 -4.22
C HIS A 72 2.63 -3.61 -5.04
N GLY A 73 3.63 -2.96 -5.60
CA GLY A 73 3.42 -1.82 -6.48
C GLY A 73 4.63 -1.51 -7.35
N ARG A 74 4.39 -0.63 -8.27
CA ARG A 74 5.34 -0.06 -9.22
C ARG A 74 5.10 1.45 -9.27
N SER A 75 5.92 2.18 -10.02
CA SER A 75 5.76 3.64 -10.12
C SER A 75 4.40 4.07 -10.69
N ASP A 76 3.82 3.31 -11.59
CA ASP A 76 2.62 3.62 -12.36
C ASP A 76 1.35 2.90 -11.88
N CYS A 77 1.49 1.87 -11.02
CA CYS A 77 0.34 1.11 -10.54
C CYS A 77 0.58 0.39 -9.21
N LEU A 78 -0.52 0.01 -8.56
CA LEU A 78 -0.55 -0.89 -7.41
C LEU A 78 -1.20 -2.20 -7.86
N PHE A 79 -0.64 -3.31 -7.41
CA PHE A 79 -1.14 -4.64 -7.78
C PHE A 79 -2.20 -5.10 -6.78
N GLY A 80 -3.25 -5.72 -7.31
CA GLY A 80 -4.26 -6.41 -6.53
C GLY A 80 -3.79 -7.78 -6.08
N SER A 81 -4.74 -8.64 -5.73
CA SER A 81 -4.43 -10.03 -5.39
C SER A 81 -4.18 -10.85 -6.65
N CYS A 82 -3.24 -11.77 -6.57
CA CYS A 82 -2.82 -12.63 -7.67
C CYS A 82 -3.06 -14.10 -7.33
N ASN A 83 -3.50 -14.90 -8.31
CA ASN A 83 -3.77 -16.34 -8.10
C ASN A 83 -2.52 -17.22 -8.15
N LYS A 84 -1.39 -16.68 -8.57
CA LYS A 84 -0.17 -17.46 -8.74
C LYS A 84 0.48 -17.78 -7.41
N LYS A 85 1.04 -18.99 -7.31
CA LYS A 85 1.85 -19.39 -6.17
C LYS A 85 3.16 -18.59 -6.20
N SER A 86 3.74 -18.34 -5.02
CA SER A 86 5.00 -17.57 -4.88
C SER A 86 6.17 -18.11 -5.72
N GLN A 87 6.14 -19.39 -6.10
CA GLN A 87 7.13 -19.99 -6.98
C GLN A 87 7.06 -19.48 -8.44
N ASP A 88 5.91 -18.97 -8.87
CA ASP A 88 5.70 -18.40 -10.20
C ASP A 88 6.21 -16.94 -10.28
N PHE A 89 6.55 -16.37 -9.15
CA PHE A 89 7.17 -15.05 -9.02
C PHE A 89 8.70 -15.12 -8.94
N ILE A 90 9.27 -16.23 -9.42
CA ILE A 90 10.72 -16.38 -9.47
C ILE A 90 11.27 -15.33 -10.41
N ALA A 91 11.92 -14.39 -9.79
CA ALA A 91 12.66 -13.28 -10.31
C ALA A 91 11.83 -12.05 -10.64
N GLU A 92 12.19 -10.94 -9.98
CA GLU A 92 11.91 -9.58 -10.44
C GLU A 92 12.30 -9.40 -11.92
N GLU A 93 13.27 -10.16 -12.42
CA GLU A 93 13.64 -10.29 -13.82
C GLU A 93 12.47 -10.74 -14.69
N ALA A 94 11.68 -11.72 -14.27
CA ALA A 94 10.50 -12.16 -15.03
C ALA A 94 9.40 -11.07 -15.10
N VAL A 95 9.32 -10.20 -14.08
CA VAL A 95 8.41 -9.04 -14.08
C VAL A 95 8.92 -7.94 -15.00
N ILE A 96 10.24 -7.76 -15.08
CA ILE A 96 10.89 -6.80 -15.98
C ILE A 96 10.83 -7.31 -17.41
N GLU A 97 11.09 -8.61 -17.63
CA GLU A 97 11.08 -9.24 -18.95
C GLU A 97 9.67 -9.52 -19.46
N ASN A 98 8.70 -9.73 -18.59
CA ASN A 98 7.32 -9.99 -18.97
C ASN A 98 6.33 -9.07 -18.22
N PRO A 99 6.20 -7.79 -18.65
CA PRO A 99 5.27 -6.84 -18.05
C PRO A 99 3.81 -7.28 -18.14
N GLU A 100 3.48 -8.24 -19.01
CA GLU A 100 2.14 -8.84 -19.10
C GLU A 100 1.80 -9.72 -17.90
N PHE A 101 2.81 -10.16 -17.14
CA PHE A 101 2.62 -11.02 -15.98
C PHE A 101 1.70 -10.42 -14.92
N TYR A 102 1.75 -9.07 -14.74
CA TYR A 102 0.88 -8.33 -13.84
C TYR A 102 -0.20 -7.52 -14.56
N ARG A 103 -0.36 -7.67 -15.87
CA ARG A 103 -1.26 -6.82 -16.65
C ARG A 103 -2.72 -6.93 -16.19
N ASN A 104 -3.16 -8.12 -15.82
CA ASN A 104 -4.52 -8.37 -15.35
C ASN A 104 -4.68 -8.10 -13.84
N GLU A 105 -3.58 -7.91 -13.11
CA GLU A 105 -3.57 -7.63 -11.68
C GLU A 105 -3.38 -6.15 -11.36
N HIS A 106 -3.32 -5.26 -12.35
CA HIS A 106 -3.29 -3.82 -12.14
C HIS A 106 -4.57 -3.39 -11.44
N PHE A 107 -4.45 -3.04 -10.18
CA PHE A 107 -5.59 -2.74 -9.34
C PHE A 107 -5.87 -1.23 -9.26
N ILE A 108 -4.86 -0.44 -8.88
CA ILE A 108 -4.94 1.02 -8.85
C ILE A 108 -3.89 1.59 -9.78
N HIS A 109 -4.32 2.38 -10.75
CA HIS A 109 -3.49 2.96 -11.80
C HIS A 109 -4.03 4.34 -12.22
N SER A 110 -3.38 5.01 -13.16
CA SER A 110 -3.73 6.37 -13.61
C SER A 110 -5.21 6.55 -13.97
N ASP A 111 -5.83 5.53 -14.59
CA ASP A 111 -7.19 5.66 -15.13
C ASP A 111 -8.28 5.54 -14.06
N ASN A 112 -7.95 4.98 -12.88
CA ASN A 112 -8.92 4.79 -11.82
C ASN A 112 -8.57 5.51 -10.50
N ILE A 113 -7.39 6.10 -10.38
CA ILE A 113 -6.97 6.82 -9.17
C ILE A 113 -7.87 8.03 -8.86
N SER A 114 -8.52 8.61 -9.85
CA SER A 114 -9.49 9.69 -9.71
C SER A 114 -10.67 9.31 -8.80
N LYS A 115 -10.98 8.01 -8.68
CA LYS A 115 -12.00 7.48 -7.76
C LYS A 115 -11.68 7.77 -6.29
N PHE A 116 -10.42 8.08 -5.96
CA PHE A 116 -9.99 8.45 -4.61
C PHE A 116 -9.86 9.97 -4.39
N LYS A 117 -10.47 10.77 -5.27
CA LYS A 117 -10.52 12.23 -5.13
C LYS A 117 -11.00 12.64 -3.74
N GLY A 118 -10.34 13.63 -3.16
CA GLY A 118 -10.69 14.15 -1.83
C GLY A 118 -10.24 13.28 -0.65
N LYS A 119 -9.49 12.20 -0.90
CA LYS A 119 -8.93 11.32 0.13
C LYS A 119 -7.42 11.52 0.27
N ILE A 120 -6.87 11.13 1.40
CA ILE A 120 -5.43 10.94 1.63
C ILE A 120 -5.14 9.49 1.25
N PHE A 121 -4.15 9.28 0.38
CA PHE A 121 -3.74 7.96 -0.07
C PHE A 121 -2.34 7.63 0.43
N PHE A 122 -2.22 6.59 1.24
CA PHE A 122 -0.97 6.06 1.75
C PHE A 122 -0.72 4.70 1.14
N SER A 123 0.34 4.58 0.35
CA SER A 123 0.71 3.35 -0.35
C SER A 123 1.96 2.74 0.25
N LEU A 124 1.81 1.69 1.05
CA LEU A 124 2.92 0.87 1.52
C LEU A 124 3.23 -0.20 0.47
N SER A 125 3.90 0.21 -0.58
CA SER A 125 4.31 -0.63 -1.70
C SER A 125 5.60 -0.11 -2.32
N CYS A 126 6.36 -0.99 -2.97
CA CYS A 126 7.60 -0.62 -3.64
C CYS A 126 7.37 0.41 -4.73
N LEU A 127 8.33 1.30 -4.91
CA LEU A 127 8.42 2.28 -5.99
C LEU A 127 7.23 3.24 -6.14
N SER A 128 6.25 3.19 -5.24
CA SER A 128 5.02 3.99 -5.33
C SER A 128 5.23 5.51 -5.20
N ASN A 129 6.42 5.95 -4.76
CA ASN A 129 6.80 7.36 -4.69
C ASN A 129 7.87 7.74 -5.75
N ARG A 130 8.03 6.96 -6.80
CA ARG A 130 9.00 7.28 -7.84
C ARG A 130 8.52 8.47 -8.65
N ASN A 131 9.39 9.47 -8.81
CA ASN A 131 9.06 10.70 -9.52
C ASN A 131 9.41 10.58 -11.01
N ASP A 132 8.63 9.83 -11.76
CA ASP A 132 8.69 9.76 -13.22
C ASP A 132 7.43 10.32 -13.89
N THR A 133 7.44 10.41 -15.21
CA THR A 133 6.34 11.01 -15.98
C THR A 133 5.03 10.23 -15.88
N LYS A 134 5.10 8.92 -15.63
CA LYS A 134 3.95 8.02 -15.49
C LYS A 134 3.61 7.70 -14.02
N SER A 135 4.18 8.45 -13.08
CA SER A 135 4.02 8.20 -11.65
C SER A 135 2.56 8.23 -11.21
N LEU A 136 2.13 7.16 -10.56
CA LEU A 136 0.83 7.07 -9.92
C LEU A 136 0.62 8.18 -8.89
N ALA A 137 1.67 8.53 -8.14
CA ALA A 137 1.63 9.63 -7.16
C ALA A 137 1.29 10.96 -7.84
N ARG A 138 1.95 11.27 -8.97
CA ARG A 138 1.65 12.48 -9.75
C ARG A 138 0.23 12.45 -10.31
N SER A 139 -0.17 11.32 -10.89
CA SER A 139 -1.53 11.13 -11.39
C SER A 139 -2.56 11.31 -10.27
N ALA A 140 -2.32 10.78 -9.08
CA ALA A 140 -3.20 10.92 -7.92
C ALA A 140 -3.43 12.40 -7.55
N ILE A 141 -2.37 13.17 -7.41
CA ILE A 141 -2.47 14.60 -7.07
C ILE A 141 -3.19 15.38 -8.18
N ASN A 142 -2.86 15.13 -9.45
CA ASN A 142 -3.51 15.79 -10.59
C ASN A 142 -5.02 15.46 -10.68
N ASN A 143 -5.43 14.29 -10.19
CA ASN A 143 -6.83 13.85 -10.14
C ASN A 143 -7.53 14.18 -8.81
N GLY A 144 -6.93 15.03 -7.97
CA GLY A 144 -7.58 15.59 -6.79
C GLY A 144 -7.51 14.72 -5.53
N VAL A 145 -6.62 13.73 -5.47
CA VAL A 145 -6.21 13.11 -4.22
C VAL A 145 -5.52 14.18 -3.36
N ILE A 146 -5.90 14.29 -2.10
CA ILE A 146 -5.44 15.39 -1.22
C ILE A 146 -3.94 15.30 -0.94
N SER A 147 -3.47 14.08 -0.69
CA SER A 147 -2.07 13.77 -0.43
C SER A 147 -1.81 12.33 -0.82
N PHE A 148 -0.67 12.07 -1.42
CA PHE A 148 -0.21 10.72 -1.74
C PHE A 148 1.13 10.49 -1.04
N VAL A 149 1.15 9.51 -0.14
CA VAL A 149 2.36 9.04 0.53
C VAL A 149 2.74 7.70 -0.07
N GLY A 150 3.93 7.62 -0.61
CA GLY A 150 4.47 6.40 -1.20
C GLY A 150 5.90 6.15 -0.73
N PHE A 151 6.43 5.01 -1.11
CA PHE A 151 7.77 4.56 -0.75
C PHE A 151 8.62 4.34 -2.00
N GLY A 152 9.92 4.44 -1.82
CA GLY A 152 10.91 3.97 -2.78
C GLY A 152 10.97 2.46 -2.80
N ASP A 153 12.16 1.94 -3.02
CA ASP A 153 12.41 0.50 -2.96
C ASP A 153 12.30 0.00 -1.50
N ILE A 154 11.47 -1.02 -1.29
CA ILE A 154 11.31 -1.68 0.01
C ILE A 154 11.85 -3.09 -0.13
N PRO A 155 13.09 -3.38 0.31
CA PRO A 155 13.70 -4.70 0.17
C PRO A 155 12.96 -5.72 1.05
N THR A 156 12.03 -6.44 0.43
CA THR A 156 11.19 -7.44 1.12
C THR A 156 11.59 -8.87 0.80
N ASP A 157 12.38 -9.09 -0.24
CA ASP A 157 12.79 -10.41 -0.70
C ASP A 157 14.31 -10.50 -0.93
N TYR A 158 14.77 -11.74 -1.07
CA TYR A 158 16.11 -12.01 -1.52
C TYR A 158 16.22 -11.61 -2.99
N ILE A 159 17.04 -10.62 -3.28
CA ILE A 159 17.33 -10.21 -4.66
C ILE A 159 18.59 -10.95 -5.08
N VAL A 160 18.48 -11.76 -6.14
CA VAL A 160 19.64 -12.45 -6.75
C VAL A 160 20.68 -11.41 -7.14
N GLY A 161 21.92 -11.62 -6.72
CA GLY A 161 23.04 -10.69 -6.99
C GLY A 161 23.22 -9.57 -5.96
N LYS A 162 22.28 -9.36 -5.02
CA LYS A 162 22.51 -8.53 -3.83
C LYS A 162 22.71 -9.45 -2.63
N ASN A 163 23.92 -9.54 -2.10
CA ASN A 163 24.27 -10.34 -0.93
C ASN A 163 23.65 -9.79 0.37
N ILE A 164 22.32 -9.66 0.41
CA ILE A 164 21.61 -9.25 1.63
C ILE A 164 21.21 -10.50 2.40
N PRO A 165 21.71 -10.70 3.64
CA PRO A 165 21.35 -11.87 4.42
C PRO A 165 19.83 -11.90 4.70
N LEU A 166 19.20 -13.07 4.61
CA LEU A 166 17.76 -13.25 4.94
C LEU A 166 17.41 -12.72 6.34
N LYS A 167 18.32 -12.85 7.30
CA LYS A 167 18.16 -12.28 8.65
C LYS A 167 18.03 -10.76 8.61
N ALA A 168 18.79 -10.07 7.76
CA ALA A 168 18.70 -8.62 7.62
C ALA A 168 17.37 -8.21 7.00
N ILE A 169 16.88 -8.93 5.99
CA ILE A 169 15.55 -8.71 5.40
C ILE A 169 14.46 -8.88 6.46
N ALA A 170 14.52 -9.93 7.28
CA ALA A 170 13.55 -10.17 8.34
C ALA A 170 13.54 -9.05 9.41
N ILE A 171 14.72 -8.56 9.80
CA ILE A 171 14.85 -7.41 10.71
C ILE A 171 14.24 -6.17 10.08
N TYR A 172 14.55 -5.89 8.81
CA TYR A 172 14.03 -4.74 8.08
C TYR A 172 12.49 -4.76 7.98
N LYS A 173 11.90 -5.92 7.61
CA LYS A 173 10.43 -6.12 7.65
C LYS A 173 9.85 -5.82 9.02
N GLY A 174 10.53 -6.25 10.08
CA GLY A 174 10.14 -5.97 11.47
C GLY A 174 10.14 -4.49 11.79
N ILE A 175 11.19 -3.76 11.39
CA ILE A 175 11.33 -2.31 11.59
C ILE A 175 10.24 -1.57 10.84
N ILE A 176 10.08 -1.82 9.54
CA ILE A 176 9.04 -1.18 8.71
C ILE A 176 7.65 -1.42 9.33
N SER A 177 7.34 -2.67 9.68
CA SER A 177 6.05 -2.98 10.31
C SER A 177 5.85 -2.20 11.60
N LYS A 178 6.88 -2.10 12.46
CA LYS A 178 6.80 -1.36 13.72
C LYS A 178 6.61 0.14 13.49
N VAL A 179 7.43 0.75 12.64
CA VAL A 179 7.39 2.19 12.35
C VAL A 179 6.03 2.56 11.76
N ILE A 180 5.59 1.90 10.70
CA ILE A 180 4.35 2.23 10.00
C ILE A 180 3.13 2.14 10.92
N LYS A 181 2.94 1.02 11.62
CA LYS A 181 1.76 0.82 12.48
C LYS A 181 1.71 1.80 13.65
N ILE A 182 2.87 2.14 14.25
CA ILE A 182 2.96 3.08 15.36
C ILE A 182 2.70 4.50 14.85
N SER A 183 3.38 4.93 13.78
CA SER A 183 3.23 6.27 13.22
C SER A 183 1.79 6.55 12.80
N ILE A 184 1.14 5.62 12.10
CA ILE A 184 -0.26 5.78 11.71
C ILE A 184 -1.15 5.88 12.96
N SER A 185 -0.99 4.98 13.95
CA SER A 185 -1.87 4.99 15.13
C SER A 185 -1.69 6.26 15.97
N ILE A 186 -0.45 6.72 16.18
CA ILE A 186 -0.16 7.96 16.91
C ILE A 186 -0.75 9.16 16.16
N SER A 187 -0.56 9.22 14.84
CA SER A 187 -1.04 10.35 14.03
C SER A 187 -2.56 10.48 14.06
N ILE A 188 -3.28 9.36 14.02
CA ILE A 188 -4.74 9.36 14.14
C ILE A 188 -5.17 9.78 15.55
N GLN A 189 -4.54 9.26 16.60
CA GLN A 189 -4.90 9.54 17.98
C GLN A 189 -4.60 10.99 18.40
N ASN A 190 -3.54 11.58 17.84
CA ASN A 190 -3.12 12.95 18.17
C ASN A 190 -3.53 13.98 17.11
N ASN A 191 -4.32 13.58 16.11
CA ASN A 191 -4.80 14.48 15.05
C ASN A 191 -3.66 15.17 14.28
N TYR A 192 -2.61 14.44 13.97
CA TYR A 192 -1.45 14.95 13.23
C TYR A 192 -1.80 15.23 11.77
N THR A 193 -1.02 16.10 11.15
CA THR A 193 -1.02 16.28 9.69
C THR A 193 -0.35 15.08 9.00
N VAL A 194 -0.50 14.99 7.68
CA VAL A 194 0.21 13.97 6.88
C VAL A 194 1.73 14.18 6.96
N GLU A 195 2.18 15.43 6.98
CA GLU A 195 3.59 15.81 7.09
C GLU A 195 4.19 15.37 8.43
N GLU A 196 3.47 15.58 9.53
CA GLU A 196 3.87 15.11 10.87
C GLU A 196 3.91 13.59 10.93
N MET A 197 2.91 12.90 10.36
CA MET A 197 2.93 11.44 10.25
C MET A 197 4.14 10.93 9.45
N VAL A 198 4.44 11.55 8.31
CA VAL A 198 5.61 11.19 7.49
C VAL A 198 6.91 11.44 8.25
N SER A 199 6.98 12.49 9.07
CA SER A 199 8.14 12.78 9.90
C SER A 199 8.39 11.73 10.99
N LEU A 200 7.33 11.05 11.47
CA LEU A 200 7.48 9.91 12.38
C LEU A 200 7.98 8.63 11.68
N ILE A 201 7.86 8.57 10.37
CA ILE A 201 8.25 7.40 9.56
C ILE A 201 9.71 7.50 9.12
N LYS A 202 10.23 8.70 8.94
CA LYS A 202 11.63 8.98 8.55
C LYS A 202 12.62 8.73 9.67
#